data_b1fddb2a467e1a8d82dcbe526f1b3df4
#
_entry.id   b1fddb2a467e1a8d82dcbe526f1b3df4
#
_cell.length_a   1.000
_cell.length_b   1.000
_cell.length_c   1.000
_cell.angle_alpha   90.00
_cell.angle_beta   90.00
_cell.angle_gamma   90.00
#
_symmetry.space_group_name_H-M   'P 1'
#
loop_
_entity.id
_entity.type
_entity.pdbx_description
1 polymer ?
#
loop_
_entity_poly.entity_id
_entity_poly.type
_entity_poly.pdbx_seq_one_letter_code
_entity_poly.pdbx_strand_id
1 'polypeptide(L)'
;MGELPKTTTYLPEDHHHNILEAAIGDKKLARESKIHSYGKSFNGFVARLLPHEAAKLQGENNVVSVFPNKVNKLHTTRSWDFLGMPIKVKRNRKVEKNIILGMLDTGIALDCPCFNDKGFGPVPSSWKECK
;
A
#
# COMPACT_ATOMS: atom_id res chain seq x y z
N MET A 1 0.52 -4.87 -14.75
CA MET A 1 -0.23 -3.64 -14.47
C MET A 1 0.76 -2.69 -13.84
N GLY A 2 0.80 -1.46 -14.28
CA GLY A 2 1.72 -0.41 -13.83
C GLY A 2 0.94 0.83 -13.42
N GLU A 3 1.30 2.00 -13.95
CA GLU A 3 0.54 3.22 -13.72
C GLU A 3 -0.89 3.15 -14.25
N LEU A 4 -1.79 3.84 -13.57
CA LEU A 4 -3.16 4.01 -14.04
C LEU A 4 -3.17 4.90 -15.30
N PRO A 5 -3.87 4.51 -16.37
CA PRO A 5 -4.04 5.38 -17.52
C PRO A 5 -4.76 6.68 -17.12
N LYS A 6 -4.27 7.80 -17.63
CA LYS A 6 -4.84 9.14 -17.36
C LYS A 6 -6.08 9.47 -18.17
N THR A 7 -6.67 8.50 -18.85
CA THR A 7 -7.87 8.69 -19.68
C THR A 7 -9.13 8.59 -18.84
N THR A 8 -10.06 9.53 -19.05
CA THR A 8 -11.35 9.63 -18.33
C THR A 8 -12.30 8.44 -18.56
N THR A 9 -12.06 7.62 -19.57
CA THR A 9 -12.86 6.44 -19.93
C THR A 9 -12.34 5.12 -19.39
N TYR A 10 -11.18 5.12 -18.69
CA TYR A 10 -10.60 3.90 -18.14
C TYR A 10 -11.30 3.49 -16.85
N LEU A 11 -11.95 2.33 -16.89
CA LEU A 11 -12.54 1.69 -15.72
C LEU A 11 -11.61 0.54 -15.25
N PRO A 12 -10.91 0.70 -14.14
CA PRO A 12 -10.00 -0.34 -13.63
C PRO A 12 -10.69 -1.69 -13.42
N GLU A 13 -11.93 -1.68 -12.98
CA GLU A 13 -12.69 -2.91 -12.69
C GLU A 13 -12.94 -3.74 -13.95
N ASP A 14 -13.30 -3.13 -15.06
CA ASP A 14 -13.55 -3.83 -16.32
C ASP A 14 -12.24 -4.37 -16.91
N HIS A 15 -11.18 -3.59 -16.83
CA HIS A 15 -9.86 -4.01 -17.28
C HIS A 15 -9.34 -5.22 -16.49
N HIS A 16 -9.45 -5.18 -15.16
CA HIS A 16 -9.07 -6.29 -14.28
C HIS A 16 -9.91 -7.53 -14.55
N HIS A 17 -11.19 -7.34 -14.84
CA HIS A 17 -12.08 -8.45 -15.17
C HIS A 17 -11.68 -9.13 -16.47
N ASN A 18 -11.38 -8.36 -17.51
CA ASN A 18 -10.95 -8.90 -18.81
C ASN A 18 -9.64 -9.69 -18.71
N ILE A 19 -8.69 -9.21 -17.90
CA ILE A 19 -7.44 -9.94 -17.63
C ILE A 19 -7.70 -11.26 -16.90
N LEU A 20 -8.59 -11.25 -15.90
CA LEU A 20 -8.98 -12.46 -15.19
C LEU A 20 -9.72 -13.46 -16.09
N GLU A 21 -10.63 -12.97 -16.94
CA GLU A 21 -11.36 -13.80 -17.90
C GLU A 21 -10.40 -14.50 -18.88
N ALA A 22 -9.37 -13.79 -19.37
CA ALA A 22 -8.34 -14.37 -20.23
C ALA A 22 -7.53 -15.49 -19.55
N ALA A 23 -7.24 -15.35 -18.27
CA ALA A 23 -6.49 -16.33 -17.50
C ALA A 23 -7.31 -17.57 -17.11
N ILE A 24 -8.56 -17.36 -16.67
CA ILE A 24 -9.46 -18.41 -16.16
C ILE A 24 -10.18 -19.10 -17.33
N GLY A 25 -10.54 -18.35 -18.37
CA GLY A 25 -11.27 -18.87 -19.53
C GLY A 25 -12.80 -18.88 -19.37
N ASP A 26 -13.33 -18.39 -18.25
CA ASP A 26 -14.75 -18.31 -17.96
C ASP A 26 -15.10 -16.98 -17.29
N LYS A 27 -16.04 -16.26 -17.89
CA LYS A 27 -16.47 -14.93 -17.45
C LYS A 27 -17.15 -14.92 -16.09
N LYS A 28 -17.94 -15.95 -15.81
CA LYS A 28 -18.67 -16.06 -14.54
C LYS A 28 -17.68 -16.36 -13.40
N LEU A 29 -16.81 -17.35 -13.61
CA LEU A 29 -15.77 -17.70 -12.64
C LEU A 29 -14.81 -16.54 -12.39
N ALA A 30 -14.44 -15.77 -13.42
CA ALA A 30 -13.60 -14.59 -13.27
C ALA A 30 -14.23 -13.53 -12.34
N ARG A 31 -15.54 -13.31 -12.43
CA ARG A 31 -16.26 -12.42 -11.52
C ARG A 31 -16.31 -12.92 -10.09
N GLU A 32 -16.59 -14.19 -9.90
CA GLU A 32 -16.67 -14.83 -8.59
C GLU A 32 -15.30 -14.94 -7.91
N SER A 33 -14.24 -15.11 -8.68
CA SER A 33 -12.87 -15.21 -8.19
C SER A 33 -12.31 -13.87 -7.74
N LYS A 34 -12.75 -12.75 -8.34
CA LYS A 34 -12.25 -11.41 -8.03
C LYS A 34 -12.75 -10.96 -6.66
N ILE A 35 -11.80 -10.59 -5.79
CA ILE A 35 -12.11 -10.11 -4.44
C ILE A 35 -12.13 -8.58 -4.41
N HIS A 36 -11.12 -7.94 -5.01
CA HIS A 36 -11.00 -6.49 -4.97
C HIS A 36 -10.23 -5.94 -6.17
N SER A 37 -10.59 -4.74 -6.62
CA SER A 37 -9.88 -3.98 -7.65
C SER A 37 -9.32 -2.69 -7.07
N TYR A 38 -8.03 -2.46 -7.26
CA TYR A 38 -7.36 -1.21 -6.89
C TYR A 38 -7.28 -0.29 -8.11
N GLY A 39 -7.73 0.93 -7.98
CA GLY A 39 -7.76 1.90 -9.07
C GLY A 39 -7.44 3.34 -8.63
N LYS A 40 -6.95 3.54 -7.40
CA LYS A 40 -6.60 4.87 -6.89
C LYS A 40 -5.10 5.08 -6.78
N SER A 41 -4.44 4.27 -5.96
CA SER A 41 -3.01 4.43 -5.65
C SER A 41 -2.12 3.62 -6.59
N PHE A 42 -2.59 2.50 -7.08
CA PHE A 42 -1.92 1.66 -8.06
C PHE A 42 -2.95 0.85 -8.85
N ASN A 43 -2.52 0.27 -9.97
CA ASN A 43 -3.34 -0.53 -10.85
C ASN A 43 -3.13 -2.02 -10.53
N GLY A 44 -4.10 -2.66 -9.92
CA GLY A 44 -4.00 -4.06 -9.52
C GLY A 44 -5.29 -4.63 -8.97
N PHE A 45 -5.34 -5.93 -8.76
CA PHE A 45 -6.49 -6.61 -8.18
C PHE A 45 -6.08 -7.79 -7.30
N VAL A 46 -7.01 -8.25 -6.50
CA VAL A 46 -6.92 -9.47 -5.70
C VAL A 46 -7.97 -10.46 -6.18
N ALA A 47 -7.56 -11.68 -6.43
CA ALA A 47 -8.45 -12.76 -6.84
C ALA A 47 -8.04 -14.10 -6.21
N ARG A 48 -9.00 -15.02 -6.12
CA ARG A 48 -8.75 -16.41 -5.75
C ARG A 48 -8.49 -17.19 -7.03
N LEU A 49 -7.27 -17.70 -7.18
CA LEU A 49 -6.82 -18.37 -8.39
C LEU A 49 -6.20 -19.72 -8.06
N LEU A 50 -6.35 -20.65 -8.96
CA LEU A 50 -5.57 -21.88 -8.95
C LEU A 50 -4.12 -21.62 -9.37
N PRO A 51 -3.14 -22.44 -8.95
CA PRO A 51 -1.74 -22.20 -9.29
C PRO A 51 -1.46 -22.06 -10.79
N HIS A 52 -2.14 -22.82 -11.63
CA HIS A 52 -1.97 -22.76 -13.08
C HIS A 52 -2.59 -21.49 -13.69
N GLU A 53 -3.67 -20.94 -13.12
CA GLU A 53 -4.28 -19.68 -13.53
C GLU A 53 -3.38 -18.50 -13.16
N ALA A 54 -2.80 -18.55 -11.96
CA ALA A 54 -1.82 -17.55 -11.52
C ALA A 54 -0.56 -17.55 -12.41
N ALA A 55 -0.10 -18.74 -12.84
CA ALA A 55 1.02 -18.86 -13.78
C ALA A 55 0.69 -18.28 -15.16
N LYS A 56 -0.53 -18.51 -15.69
CA LYS A 56 -0.99 -17.88 -16.94
C LYS A 56 -1.00 -16.36 -16.81
N LEU A 57 -1.57 -15.83 -15.71
CA LEU A 57 -1.60 -14.39 -15.43
C LEU A 57 -0.20 -13.76 -15.40
N GLN A 58 0.77 -14.46 -14.83
CA GLN A 58 2.15 -13.96 -14.76
C GLN A 58 2.80 -13.86 -16.15
N GLY A 59 2.34 -14.63 -17.12
CA GLY A 59 2.79 -14.59 -18.51
C GLY A 59 2.12 -13.49 -19.36
N GLU A 60 1.09 -12.81 -18.86
CA GLU A 60 0.38 -11.77 -19.60
C GLU A 60 1.19 -10.49 -19.70
N ASN A 61 1.28 -9.91 -20.91
CA ASN A 61 2.06 -8.69 -21.17
C ASN A 61 1.65 -7.48 -20.33
N ASN A 62 0.39 -7.44 -19.89
CA ASN A 62 -0.17 -6.34 -19.11
C ASN A 62 -0.04 -6.54 -17.58
N VAL A 63 0.58 -7.64 -17.15
CA VAL A 63 0.77 -7.99 -15.75
C VAL A 63 2.23 -7.87 -15.37
N VAL A 64 2.54 -6.96 -14.46
CA VAL A 64 3.93 -6.72 -14.00
C VAL A 64 4.39 -7.82 -13.06
N SER A 65 3.53 -8.23 -12.13
CA SER A 65 3.84 -9.30 -11.18
C SER A 65 2.59 -9.93 -10.59
N VAL A 66 2.69 -11.20 -10.24
CA VAL A 66 1.69 -11.97 -9.50
C VAL A 66 2.38 -12.58 -8.29
N PHE A 67 1.82 -12.40 -7.12
CA PHE A 67 2.37 -12.94 -5.88
C PHE A 67 1.26 -13.44 -4.96
N PRO A 68 1.52 -14.51 -4.19
CA PRO A 68 0.54 -15.02 -3.25
C PRO A 68 0.31 -14.05 -2.10
N ASN A 69 -0.93 -14.01 -1.60
CA ASN A 69 -1.24 -13.27 -0.37
C ASN A 69 -0.49 -13.88 0.81
N LYS A 70 0.14 -13.02 1.60
CA LYS A 70 0.85 -13.41 2.83
C LYS A 70 0.31 -12.59 4.00
N VAL A 71 0.08 -13.27 5.10
CA VAL A 71 -0.22 -12.61 6.36
C VAL A 71 1.11 -12.22 7.01
N ASN A 72 1.33 -10.93 7.14
CA ASN A 72 2.50 -10.41 7.84
C ASN A 72 2.21 -10.35 9.34
N LYS A 73 3.19 -10.76 10.14
CA LYS A 73 3.15 -10.63 11.60
C LYS A 73 3.98 -9.42 12.00
N LEU A 74 3.57 -8.75 13.06
CA LEU A 74 4.37 -7.70 13.67
C LEU A 74 5.66 -8.30 14.22
N HIS A 75 6.80 -7.71 13.86
CA HIS A 75 8.08 -8.35 14.13
C HIS A 75 8.84 -7.75 15.30
N THR A 76 8.94 -6.44 15.45
CA THR A 76 9.88 -5.89 16.41
C THR A 76 9.28 -4.81 17.30
N THR A 77 9.77 -4.75 18.54
CA THR A 77 9.49 -3.67 19.48
C THR A 77 10.71 -2.81 19.78
N ARG A 78 11.90 -3.18 19.27
CA ARG A 78 13.18 -2.52 19.61
C ARG A 78 14.08 -2.32 18.39
N SER A 79 13.51 -1.94 17.26
CA SER A 79 14.24 -1.73 15.99
C SER A 79 15.30 -0.64 16.11
N TRP A 80 15.07 0.36 16.93
CA TRP A 80 16.03 1.45 17.16
C TRP A 80 17.34 0.97 17.79
N ASP A 81 17.30 -0.02 18.69
CA ASP A 81 18.51 -0.61 19.29
C ASP A 81 19.33 -1.33 18.22
N PHE A 82 18.66 -2.08 17.34
CA PHE A 82 19.32 -2.77 16.22
C PHE A 82 19.96 -1.79 15.23
N LEU A 83 19.32 -0.66 14.98
CA LEU A 83 19.83 0.39 14.09
C LEU A 83 20.92 1.26 14.75
N GLY A 84 21.26 1.03 16.00
CA GLY A 84 22.23 1.86 16.73
C GLY A 84 21.71 3.27 17.03
N MET A 85 20.40 3.46 17.09
CA MET A 85 19.73 4.73 17.38
C MET A 85 19.07 4.70 18.76
N PRO A 86 19.83 4.70 19.84
CA PRO A 86 19.24 4.64 21.18
C PRO A 86 18.39 5.89 21.48
N ILE A 87 17.43 5.76 22.38
CA ILE A 87 16.51 6.85 22.77
C ILE A 87 17.27 8.13 23.18
N LYS A 88 18.48 7.98 23.74
CA LYS A 88 19.33 9.08 24.17
C LYS A 88 20.35 9.54 23.10
N VAL A 89 20.10 9.25 21.82
CA VAL A 89 20.98 9.72 20.75
C VAL A 89 21.08 11.26 20.74
N LYS A 90 22.31 11.76 20.56
CA LYS A 90 22.55 13.21 20.48
C LYS A 90 21.90 13.75 19.21
N ARG A 91 20.91 14.61 19.38
CA ARG A 91 20.14 15.20 18.26
C ARG A 91 20.68 16.56 17.85
N ASN A 92 20.62 16.87 16.55
CA ASN A 92 20.92 18.18 16.01
C ASN A 92 19.65 18.80 15.41
N ARG A 93 18.89 19.52 16.23
CA ARG A 93 17.63 20.16 15.85
C ARG A 93 17.75 21.18 14.72
N LYS A 94 18.96 21.66 14.40
CA LYS A 94 19.16 22.60 13.29
C LYS A 94 18.99 21.97 11.92
N VAL A 95 19.34 20.69 11.78
CA VAL A 95 19.21 19.93 10.51
C VAL A 95 17.97 19.03 10.47
N GLU A 96 17.29 18.85 11.59
CA GLU A 96 16.07 18.05 11.70
C GLU A 96 14.80 18.89 11.40
N LYS A 97 14.83 19.63 10.27
CA LYS A 97 13.70 20.49 9.87
C LYS A 97 13.14 20.06 8.53
N ASN A 98 11.86 20.25 8.32
CA ASN A 98 11.14 19.97 7.07
C ASN A 98 11.25 18.51 6.60
N ILE A 99 11.35 17.57 7.53
CA ILE A 99 11.37 16.14 7.25
C ILE A 99 9.97 15.60 7.51
N ILE A 100 9.40 14.90 6.50
CA ILE A 100 8.10 14.23 6.64
C ILE A 100 8.38 12.76 6.91
N LEU A 101 7.89 12.26 8.04
CA LEU A 101 7.93 10.85 8.41
C LEU A 101 6.54 10.25 8.26
N GLY A 102 6.40 9.24 7.42
CA GLY A 102 5.19 8.45 7.29
C GLY A 102 5.32 7.17 8.13
N MET A 103 4.37 6.94 9.03
CA MET A 103 4.27 5.70 9.79
C MET A 103 3.00 4.98 9.40
N LEU A 104 3.14 3.72 9.01
CA LEU A 104 2.02 2.84 8.70
C LEU A 104 1.87 1.83 9.82
N ASP A 105 0.69 1.81 10.42
CA ASP A 105 0.37 0.92 11.53
C ASP A 105 -1.02 0.30 11.34
N THR A 106 -1.33 -0.72 12.12
CA THR A 106 -2.66 -1.34 12.19
C THR A 106 -3.65 -0.55 13.04
N GLY A 107 -3.16 0.41 13.83
CA GLY A 107 -3.94 1.30 14.67
C GLY A 107 -3.07 2.29 15.42
N ILE A 108 -3.72 3.30 15.99
CA ILE A 108 -3.07 4.35 16.76
C ILE A 108 -3.88 4.65 18.03
N ALA A 109 -3.21 4.76 19.16
CA ALA A 109 -3.80 5.24 20.41
C ALA A 109 -3.58 6.76 20.51
N LEU A 110 -4.59 7.54 20.12
CA LEU A 110 -4.50 9.00 20.10
C LEU A 110 -4.26 9.62 21.49
N ASP A 111 -4.68 8.92 22.55
CA ASP A 111 -4.51 9.35 23.94
C ASP A 111 -3.09 9.13 24.47
N CYS A 112 -2.21 8.53 23.68
CA CYS A 112 -0.82 8.31 24.09
C CYS A 112 -0.09 9.64 24.29
N PRO A 113 0.58 9.85 25.43
CA PRO A 113 1.35 11.08 25.68
C PRO A 113 2.45 11.34 24.63
N CYS A 114 2.83 10.33 23.84
CA CYS A 114 3.79 10.47 22.74
C CYS A 114 3.26 11.34 21.57
N PHE A 115 1.95 11.55 21.49
CA PHE A 115 1.31 12.44 20.49
C PHE A 115 0.99 13.83 21.06
N ASN A 116 1.52 14.17 22.23
CA ASN A 116 1.32 15.50 22.81
C ASN A 116 2.13 16.53 22.02
N ASP A 117 1.43 17.45 21.39
CA ASP A 117 1.97 18.53 20.55
C ASP A 117 2.20 19.84 21.32
N LYS A 118 2.05 19.84 22.63
CA LYS A 118 2.23 21.03 23.46
C LYS A 118 3.61 21.65 23.24
N GLY A 119 3.64 22.89 22.77
CA GLY A 119 4.86 23.64 22.50
C GLY A 119 5.45 23.48 21.09
N PHE A 120 4.77 22.74 20.19
CA PHE A 120 5.23 22.60 18.80
C PHE A 120 4.79 23.76 17.89
N GLY A 121 3.82 24.55 18.29
CA GLY A 121 3.27 25.61 17.47
C GLY A 121 2.24 25.13 16.43
N PRO A 122 1.79 26.03 15.54
CA PRO A 122 0.77 25.66 14.56
C PRO A 122 1.32 24.72 13.49
N VAL A 123 0.43 23.93 12.90
CA VAL A 123 0.73 23.06 11.77
C VAL A 123 1.32 23.89 10.61
N PRO A 124 2.44 23.48 10.01
CA PRO A 124 3.04 24.21 8.88
C PRO A 124 2.06 24.32 7.69
N SER A 125 2.06 25.48 7.01
CA SER A 125 1.18 25.73 5.86
C SER A 125 1.42 24.79 4.66
N SER A 126 2.59 24.15 4.61
CA SER A 126 2.94 23.12 3.64
C SER A 126 2.27 21.77 3.90
N TRP A 127 1.73 21.56 5.09
CA TRP A 127 0.99 20.36 5.44
C TRP A 127 -0.40 20.40 4.80
N LYS A 128 -0.66 19.49 3.90
CA LYS A 128 -1.99 19.35 3.28
C LYS A 128 -2.72 18.20 3.96
N GLU A 129 -3.82 18.53 4.61
CA GLU A 129 -4.71 17.49 5.11
C GLU A 129 -5.26 16.66 3.96
N CYS A 130 -5.18 15.34 4.09
CA CYS A 130 -5.96 14.45 3.25
C CYS A 130 -7.44 14.58 3.66
N LYS A 131 -8.21 15.29 2.84
CA LYS A 131 -9.67 15.32 2.97
C LYS A 131 -10.28 14.02 2.45
#